data_b5f16629a1efa58e13da0a09500085ec
#
_entry.id   b5f16629a1efa58e13da0a09500085ec
#
_cell.length_a   1.000
_cell.length_b   1.000
_cell.length_c   1.000
_cell.angle_alpha   90.00
_cell.angle_beta   90.00
_cell.angle_gamma   90.00
#
_symmetry.space_group_name_H-M   'P 1'
#
loop_
_entity.id
_entity.type
_entity.pdbx_description
1 polymer ?
#
loop_
_entity_poly.entity_id
_entity_poly.type
_entity_poly.pdbx_seq_one_letter_code
_entity_poly.pdbx_strand_id
1 'polypeptide(L)'
;MNNTRKSKDQLVKDLQAAQDEIEIGKALDRVRAQALGMQESHELDEVSFTLSAELSQLLPEMVSSSIGTVDRDKRVIHDAQQLPDWSSGEVMPVIRYGIDEIDSSSPMWHAKDIYEAREQGKAIYRMDKWRDGHVASLFKWFDQYFTTNHPDVNFKFPKAPGASASVWVFSETGWIAAHRSSREPFDDQEITVIKRFADIFDFAYSRFLELKEKEEQVRVADQRAAVDRVRAEAAGMEGTEDIANVVKTLWEGLQGQNVDYDFLSMEVIDEDANL
;
A
#
# COMPACT_ATOMS: atom_id res chain seq x y z
N MET A 1 -16.56 -50.35 17.32
CA MET A 1 -16.88 -49.02 16.74
C MET A 1 -17.55 -48.19 17.84
N ASN A 2 -16.76 -47.36 18.54
CA ASN A 2 -17.30 -46.48 19.58
C ASN A 2 -17.88 -45.22 18.89
N ASN A 3 -19.19 -45.22 18.68
CA ASN A 3 -19.93 -44.06 18.19
C ASN A 3 -20.20 -43.16 19.39
N THR A 4 -19.20 -42.35 19.81
CA THR A 4 -19.35 -41.42 20.93
C THR A 4 -20.31 -40.30 20.49
N ARG A 5 -21.54 -40.37 20.94
CA ARG A 5 -22.58 -39.37 20.67
C ARG A 5 -22.12 -38.03 21.25
N LYS A 6 -21.79 -37.04 20.40
CA LYS A 6 -21.43 -35.70 20.84
C LYS A 6 -22.53 -35.08 21.72
N SER A 7 -22.16 -34.36 22.76
CA SER A 7 -23.11 -33.60 23.56
C SER A 7 -23.78 -32.49 22.75
N LYS A 8 -24.95 -32.03 23.17
CA LYS A 8 -25.62 -30.89 22.52
C LYS A 8 -24.71 -29.64 22.46
N ASP A 9 -24.00 -29.37 23.56
CA ASP A 9 -23.07 -28.22 23.64
C ASP A 9 -21.90 -28.36 22.68
N GLN A 10 -21.41 -29.59 22.48
CA GLN A 10 -20.35 -29.85 21.48
C GLN A 10 -20.87 -29.65 20.07
N LEU A 11 -22.09 -30.05 19.76
CA LEU A 11 -22.70 -29.85 18.45
C LEU A 11 -22.92 -28.36 18.15
N VAL A 12 -23.34 -27.57 19.16
CA VAL A 12 -23.50 -26.11 19.03
C VAL A 12 -22.14 -25.44 18.73
N LYS A 13 -21.08 -25.81 19.46
CA LYS A 13 -19.72 -25.28 19.20
C LYS A 13 -19.21 -25.64 17.81
N ASP A 14 -19.40 -26.90 17.38
CA ASP A 14 -18.99 -27.36 16.06
C ASP A 14 -19.74 -26.61 14.95
N LEU A 15 -21.03 -26.33 15.14
CA LEU A 15 -21.85 -25.56 14.21
C LEU A 15 -21.36 -24.10 14.12
N GLN A 16 -21.11 -23.47 15.27
CA GLN A 16 -20.58 -22.10 15.30
C GLN A 16 -19.24 -22.01 14.57
N ALA A 17 -18.29 -22.90 14.89
CA ALA A 17 -17.00 -22.94 14.20
C ALA A 17 -17.13 -23.15 12.69
N ALA A 18 -18.09 -23.95 12.25
CA ALA A 18 -18.35 -24.14 10.82
C ALA A 18 -18.93 -22.87 10.16
N GLN A 19 -19.81 -22.16 10.88
CA GLN A 19 -20.36 -20.88 10.40
C GLN A 19 -19.27 -19.81 10.30
N ASP A 20 -18.42 -19.69 11.32
CA ASP A 20 -17.30 -18.74 11.32
C ASP A 20 -16.34 -19.02 10.17
N GLU A 21 -16.01 -20.27 9.88
CA GLU A 21 -15.16 -20.65 8.76
C GLU A 21 -15.79 -20.31 7.39
N ILE A 22 -17.10 -20.45 7.26
CA ILE A 22 -17.83 -20.03 6.04
C ILE A 22 -17.75 -18.52 5.86
N GLU A 23 -17.92 -17.74 6.91
CA GLU A 23 -17.84 -16.26 6.82
C GLU A 23 -16.42 -15.80 6.51
N ILE A 24 -15.39 -16.41 7.12
CA ILE A 24 -14.00 -16.17 6.79
C ILE A 24 -13.74 -16.50 5.30
N GLY A 25 -14.20 -17.65 4.82
CA GLY A 25 -14.06 -18.04 3.43
C GLY A 25 -14.66 -17.02 2.45
N LYS A 26 -15.88 -16.55 2.71
CA LYS A 26 -16.55 -15.53 1.90
C LYS A 26 -15.79 -14.20 1.90
N ALA A 27 -15.29 -13.77 3.05
CA ALA A 27 -14.50 -12.55 3.17
C ALA A 27 -13.21 -12.63 2.34
N LEU A 28 -12.48 -13.74 2.45
CA LEU A 28 -11.27 -14.00 1.66
C LEU A 28 -11.56 -14.04 0.16
N ASP A 29 -12.70 -14.63 -0.26
CA ASP A 29 -13.09 -14.70 -1.67
C ASP A 29 -13.43 -13.31 -2.23
N ARG A 30 -14.04 -12.40 -1.43
CA ARG A 30 -14.30 -11.03 -1.86
C ARG A 30 -12.99 -10.27 -2.12
N VAL A 31 -12.03 -10.35 -1.20
CA VAL A 31 -10.71 -9.70 -1.40
C VAL A 31 -9.97 -10.29 -2.61
N ARG A 32 -10.00 -11.63 -2.75
CA ARG A 32 -9.37 -12.29 -3.90
C ARG A 32 -10.01 -11.89 -5.22
N ALA A 33 -11.33 -11.81 -5.28
CA ALA A 33 -12.05 -11.40 -6.48
C ALA A 33 -11.68 -9.97 -6.90
N GLN A 34 -11.54 -9.06 -5.93
CA GLN A 34 -11.11 -7.69 -6.20
C GLN A 34 -9.66 -7.65 -6.70
N ALA A 35 -8.75 -8.38 -6.06
CA ALA A 35 -7.35 -8.47 -6.51
C ALA A 35 -7.22 -9.03 -7.94
N LEU A 36 -8.02 -10.04 -8.29
CA LEU A 36 -8.10 -10.58 -9.66
C LEU A 36 -8.68 -9.58 -10.66
N GLY A 37 -9.58 -8.71 -10.21
CA GLY A 37 -10.22 -7.68 -11.03
C GLY A 37 -9.32 -6.50 -11.38
N MET A 38 -8.19 -6.31 -10.69
CA MET A 38 -7.28 -5.19 -10.92
C MET A 38 -6.81 -5.12 -12.38
N GLN A 39 -6.95 -3.94 -12.98
CA GLN A 39 -6.50 -3.61 -14.33
C GLN A 39 -5.29 -2.66 -14.30
N GLU A 40 -5.19 -1.83 -13.26
CA GLU A 40 -4.15 -0.83 -13.05
C GLU A 40 -3.51 -0.98 -11.67
N SER A 41 -2.24 -0.59 -11.55
CA SER A 41 -1.49 -0.78 -10.30
C SER A 41 -2.07 0.03 -9.12
N HIS A 42 -2.65 1.19 -9.36
CA HIS A 42 -3.22 2.04 -8.31
C HIS A 42 -4.45 1.40 -7.60
N GLU A 43 -5.11 0.41 -8.22
CA GLU A 43 -6.26 -0.29 -7.63
C GLU A 43 -5.88 -1.18 -6.43
N LEU A 44 -4.58 -1.36 -6.13
CA LEU A 44 -4.12 -2.04 -4.92
C LEU A 44 -4.64 -1.37 -3.64
N ASP A 45 -4.83 -0.06 -3.65
CA ASP A 45 -5.37 0.69 -2.51
C ASP A 45 -6.80 0.25 -2.17
N GLU A 46 -7.63 0.00 -3.20
CA GLU A 46 -9.00 -0.51 -3.02
C GLU A 46 -9.01 -1.95 -2.47
N VAL A 47 -8.08 -2.80 -2.93
CA VAL A 47 -7.90 -4.16 -2.40
C VAL A 47 -7.50 -4.09 -0.92
N SER A 48 -6.59 -3.21 -0.56
CA SER A 48 -6.13 -2.99 0.81
C SER A 48 -7.27 -2.50 1.72
N PHE A 49 -8.08 -1.59 1.22
CA PHE A 49 -9.27 -1.11 1.92
C PHE A 49 -10.28 -2.22 2.16
N THR A 50 -10.62 -2.98 1.12
CA THR A 50 -11.55 -4.12 1.24
C THR A 50 -11.04 -5.17 2.22
N LEU A 51 -9.75 -5.50 2.14
CA LEU A 51 -9.11 -6.43 3.08
C LEU A 51 -9.28 -5.97 4.53
N SER A 52 -8.99 -4.71 4.82
CA SER A 52 -9.12 -4.14 6.15
C SER A 52 -10.56 -4.11 6.65
N ALA A 53 -11.51 -3.78 5.77
CA ALA A 53 -12.93 -3.77 6.10
C ALA A 53 -13.45 -5.17 6.44
N GLU A 54 -13.09 -6.18 5.64
CA GLU A 54 -13.46 -7.57 5.89
C GLU A 54 -12.83 -8.11 7.19
N LEU A 55 -11.56 -7.79 7.42
CA LEU A 55 -10.86 -8.19 8.63
C LEU A 55 -11.50 -7.57 9.89
N SER A 56 -11.93 -6.30 9.82
CA SER A 56 -12.63 -5.60 10.91
C SER A 56 -13.98 -6.23 11.24
N GLN A 57 -14.69 -6.77 10.26
CA GLN A 57 -15.96 -7.47 10.50
C GLN A 57 -15.75 -8.81 11.20
N LEU A 58 -14.64 -9.51 10.90
CA LEU A 58 -14.30 -10.80 11.51
C LEU A 58 -13.66 -10.64 12.88
N LEU A 59 -12.99 -9.50 13.13
CA LEU A 59 -12.31 -9.18 14.39
C LEU A 59 -12.90 -7.89 14.98
N PRO A 60 -14.09 -7.92 15.57
CA PRO A 60 -14.85 -6.72 15.96
C PRO A 60 -14.18 -5.87 17.05
N GLU A 61 -13.21 -6.42 17.79
CA GLU A 61 -12.42 -5.64 18.76
C GLU A 61 -11.20 -4.92 18.11
N MET A 62 -10.96 -5.16 16.84
CA MET A 62 -9.92 -4.47 16.09
C MET A 62 -10.35 -3.02 15.82
N VAL A 63 -9.51 -2.07 16.20
CA VAL A 63 -9.78 -0.63 16.01
C VAL A 63 -9.05 -0.06 14.79
N SER A 64 -8.02 -0.74 14.31
CA SER A 64 -7.31 -0.39 13.09
C SER A 64 -6.49 -1.56 12.58
N SER A 65 -6.11 -1.49 11.32
CA SER A 65 -5.12 -2.36 10.70
C SER A 65 -4.11 -1.55 9.91
N SER A 66 -2.96 -2.15 9.64
CA SER A 66 -2.02 -1.62 8.65
C SER A 66 -1.47 -2.74 7.78
N ILE A 67 -1.14 -2.38 6.55
CA ILE A 67 -0.52 -3.26 5.59
C ILE A 67 0.84 -2.66 5.25
N GLY A 68 1.90 -3.32 5.68
CA GLY A 68 3.26 -2.91 5.41
C GLY A 68 3.90 -3.76 4.31
N THR A 69 4.53 -3.12 3.34
CA THR A 69 5.40 -3.78 2.36
C THR A 69 6.84 -3.29 2.51
N VAL A 70 7.80 -4.13 2.14
CA VAL A 70 9.22 -3.85 2.36
C VAL A 70 9.96 -3.85 1.04
N ASP A 71 10.51 -2.69 0.65
CA ASP A 71 11.53 -2.60 -0.39
C ASP A 71 12.88 -2.93 0.25
N ARG A 72 13.34 -4.17 0.06
CA ARG A 72 14.58 -4.67 0.69
C ARG A 72 15.83 -3.98 0.16
N ASP A 73 15.85 -3.65 -1.12
CA ASP A 73 17.02 -3.04 -1.76
C ASP A 73 17.25 -1.63 -1.25
N LYS A 74 16.17 -0.88 -1.06
CA LYS A 74 16.21 0.49 -0.54
C LYS A 74 16.08 0.57 0.97
N ARG A 75 15.77 -0.55 1.66
CA ARG A 75 15.47 -0.60 3.09
C ARG A 75 14.38 0.39 3.50
N VAL A 76 13.32 0.44 2.70
CA VAL A 76 12.17 1.32 2.90
C VAL A 76 10.93 0.50 3.19
N ILE A 77 10.15 0.95 4.15
CA ILE A 77 8.82 0.44 4.45
C ILE A 77 7.78 1.38 3.82
N HIS A 78 6.80 0.77 3.18
CA HIS A 78 5.57 1.42 2.76
C HIS A 78 4.45 0.87 3.63
N ASP A 79 3.81 1.71 4.42
CA ASP A 79 2.81 1.33 5.42
C ASP A 79 1.47 2.02 5.14
N ALA A 80 0.49 1.24 4.74
CA ALA A 80 -0.87 1.68 4.50
C ALA A 80 -1.69 1.48 5.78
N GLN A 81 -2.07 2.58 6.43
CA GLN A 81 -2.90 2.55 7.64
C GLN A 81 -4.37 2.56 7.27
N GLN A 82 -5.17 1.73 7.95
CA GLN A 82 -6.62 1.67 7.78
C GLN A 82 -7.31 1.78 9.13
N LEU A 83 -8.21 2.75 9.25
CA LEU A 83 -9.04 2.96 10.45
C LEU A 83 -10.50 2.77 10.07
N PRO A 84 -11.21 1.78 10.66
CA PRO A 84 -12.61 1.48 10.32
C PRO A 84 -13.57 2.65 10.48
N ASP A 85 -13.33 3.50 11.48
CA ASP A 85 -14.18 4.67 11.80
C ASP A 85 -13.84 5.92 10.95
N TRP A 86 -12.86 5.85 10.06
CA TRP A 86 -12.60 6.92 9.12
C TRP A 86 -13.54 6.78 7.93
N SER A 87 -14.78 7.13 8.22
CA SER A 87 -15.95 6.99 7.36
C SER A 87 -15.99 7.98 6.18
N SER A 88 -14.94 8.74 5.91
CA SER A 88 -14.89 9.59 4.73
C SER A 88 -14.77 8.78 3.43
N GLY A 89 -14.47 7.48 3.52
CA GLY A 89 -14.19 6.65 2.34
C GLY A 89 -12.87 7.01 1.64
N GLU A 90 -12.09 7.91 2.23
CA GLU A 90 -10.79 8.30 1.71
C GLU A 90 -9.75 7.26 2.15
N VAL A 91 -9.00 6.74 1.20
CA VAL A 91 -7.85 5.88 1.46
C VAL A 91 -6.73 6.75 2.03
N MET A 92 -6.18 6.35 3.18
CA MET A 92 -5.02 7.05 3.73
C MET A 92 -3.82 6.91 2.79
N PRO A 93 -3.10 8.02 2.53
CA PRO A 93 -1.85 7.93 1.80
C PRO A 93 -0.87 6.98 2.48
N VAL A 94 -0.13 6.24 1.67
CA VAL A 94 0.89 5.32 2.17
C VAL A 94 2.02 6.10 2.84
N ILE A 95 2.31 5.75 4.08
CA ILE A 95 3.44 6.29 4.82
C ILE A 95 4.71 5.59 4.33
N ARG A 96 5.71 6.38 3.97
CA ARG A 96 7.00 5.87 3.52
C ARG A 96 8.10 6.30 4.49
N TYR A 97 8.89 5.36 4.98
CA TYR A 97 10.02 5.66 5.85
C TYR A 97 11.18 4.68 5.66
N GLY A 98 12.39 5.22 5.74
CA GLY A 98 13.63 4.44 5.72
C GLY A 98 13.90 3.78 7.06
N ILE A 99 14.28 2.50 7.08
CA ILE A 99 14.62 1.78 8.32
C ILE A 99 15.82 2.41 9.01
N ASP A 100 16.79 2.87 8.24
CA ASP A 100 18.01 3.46 8.76
C ASP A 100 17.83 4.88 9.33
N GLU A 101 16.68 5.51 9.01
CA GLU A 101 16.27 6.82 9.54
C GLU A 101 15.59 6.73 10.90
N ILE A 102 15.23 5.51 11.34
CA ILE A 102 14.56 5.27 12.62
C ILE A 102 15.58 5.06 13.71
N ASP A 103 15.61 5.99 14.66
CA ASP A 103 16.37 5.85 15.91
C ASP A 103 15.46 5.52 17.11
N SER A 104 16.08 5.33 18.28
CA SER A 104 15.35 4.98 19.51
C SER A 104 14.47 6.10 20.06
N SER A 105 14.64 7.34 19.60
CA SER A 105 13.83 8.51 19.96
C SER A 105 12.65 8.72 19.02
N SER A 106 12.68 8.09 17.84
CA SER A 106 11.61 8.16 16.87
C SER A 106 10.30 7.57 17.44
N PRO A 107 9.15 8.21 17.23
CA PRO A 107 7.85 7.58 17.48
C PRO A 107 7.63 6.28 16.71
N MET A 108 8.38 6.07 15.62
CA MET A 108 8.35 4.86 14.79
C MET A 108 9.38 3.78 15.19
N TRP A 109 10.01 3.89 16.39
CA TRP A 109 11.03 2.94 16.84
C TRP A 109 10.62 1.47 16.73
N HIS A 110 9.34 1.17 16.93
CA HIS A 110 8.76 -0.17 16.82
C HIS A 110 8.83 -0.73 15.40
N ALA A 111 8.81 0.12 14.38
CA ALA A 111 8.92 -0.33 12.99
C ALA A 111 10.26 -0.99 12.70
N LYS A 112 11.33 -0.55 13.38
CA LYS A 112 12.64 -1.20 13.30
C LYS A 112 12.62 -2.58 13.93
N ASP A 113 12.02 -2.71 15.13
CA ASP A 113 11.88 -4.01 15.81
C ASP A 113 11.05 -5.00 14.99
N ILE A 114 9.98 -4.52 14.34
CA ILE A 114 9.14 -5.32 13.44
C ILE A 114 9.94 -5.78 12.22
N TYR A 115 10.65 -4.86 11.57
CA TYR A 115 11.50 -5.18 10.42
C TYR A 115 12.55 -6.24 10.80
N GLU A 116 13.27 -6.05 11.91
CA GLU A 116 14.28 -6.98 12.39
C GLU A 116 13.68 -8.36 12.73
N ALA A 117 12.50 -8.40 13.35
CA ALA A 117 11.81 -9.65 13.65
C ALA A 117 11.47 -10.42 12.36
N ARG A 118 11.01 -9.71 11.32
CA ARG A 118 10.72 -10.29 10.00
C ARG A 118 11.99 -10.84 9.33
N GLU A 119 13.07 -10.07 9.32
CA GLU A 119 14.35 -10.50 8.74
C GLU A 119 14.97 -11.70 9.49
N GLN A 120 14.63 -11.88 10.77
CA GLN A 120 14.98 -13.07 11.56
C GLN A 120 14.09 -14.29 11.23
N GLY A 121 13.15 -14.16 10.29
CA GLY A 121 12.26 -15.25 9.89
C GLY A 121 11.16 -15.57 10.90
N LYS A 122 10.82 -14.66 11.81
CA LYS A 122 9.66 -14.84 12.68
C LYS A 122 8.39 -14.82 11.87
N ALA A 123 7.38 -15.59 12.29
CA ALA A 123 6.07 -15.58 11.65
C ALA A 123 5.19 -14.42 12.11
N ILE A 124 5.42 -13.94 13.33
CA ILE A 124 4.65 -12.88 13.96
C ILE A 124 5.54 -12.01 14.86
N TYR A 125 5.10 -10.76 15.08
CA TYR A 125 5.59 -9.89 16.13
C TYR A 125 4.40 -9.41 16.96
N ARG A 126 4.49 -9.50 18.30
CA ARG A 126 3.43 -9.09 19.22
C ARG A 126 3.90 -7.93 20.08
N MET A 127 3.02 -6.99 20.32
CA MET A 127 3.20 -5.92 21.28
C MET A 127 1.95 -5.86 22.16
N ASP A 128 1.98 -6.60 23.25
CA ASP A 128 0.83 -6.72 24.17
C ASP A 128 0.65 -5.48 25.04
N LYS A 129 1.68 -4.63 25.11
CA LYS A 129 1.64 -3.37 25.84
C LYS A 129 2.54 -2.33 25.18
N TRP A 130 1.92 -1.28 24.71
CA TRP A 130 2.64 -0.10 24.27
C TRP A 130 3.23 0.67 25.46
N ARG A 131 4.41 1.28 25.26
CA ARG A 131 5.01 2.17 26.28
C ARG A 131 4.07 3.32 26.59
N ASP A 132 4.00 3.73 27.85
CA ASP A 132 3.13 4.83 28.28
C ASP A 132 3.44 6.10 27.48
N GLY A 133 2.38 6.74 26.97
CA GLY A 133 2.48 7.94 26.11
C GLY A 133 2.92 7.69 24.67
N HIS A 134 3.38 6.48 24.32
CA HIS A 134 3.90 6.22 22.98
C HIS A 134 2.82 6.34 21.89
N VAL A 135 1.63 5.78 22.13
CA VAL A 135 0.52 5.86 21.17
C VAL A 135 0.16 7.33 20.89
N ALA A 136 0.14 8.18 21.93
CA ALA A 136 -0.10 9.62 21.73
C ALA A 136 0.99 10.30 20.91
N SER A 137 2.25 9.92 21.12
CA SER A 137 3.39 10.44 20.36
C SER A 137 3.36 9.98 18.90
N LEU A 138 2.95 8.74 18.65
CA LEU A 138 2.78 8.18 17.32
C LEU A 138 1.67 8.91 16.54
N PHE A 139 0.52 9.14 17.16
CA PHE A 139 -0.58 9.89 16.54
C PHE A 139 -0.19 11.34 16.24
N LYS A 140 0.56 11.99 17.12
CA LYS A 140 1.09 13.33 16.87
C LYS A 140 2.07 13.34 15.68
N TRP A 141 2.91 12.29 15.58
CA TRP A 141 3.82 12.14 14.45
C TRP A 141 3.06 11.92 13.13
N PHE A 142 2.02 11.07 13.11
CA PHE A 142 1.16 10.90 11.94
C PHE A 142 0.51 12.22 11.51
N ASP A 143 -0.06 12.98 12.45
CA ASP A 143 -0.67 14.28 12.18
C ASP A 143 0.34 15.24 11.52
N GLN A 144 1.55 15.30 12.04
CA GLN A 144 2.63 16.10 11.46
C GLN A 144 3.06 15.57 10.09
N TYR A 145 3.22 14.25 9.93
CA TYR A 145 3.61 13.62 8.67
C TYR A 145 2.61 13.94 7.55
N PHE A 146 1.32 13.75 7.81
CA PHE A 146 0.28 13.99 6.81
C PHE A 146 0.13 15.48 6.50
N THR A 147 0.15 16.36 7.50
CA THR A 147 0.10 17.81 7.28
C THR A 147 1.27 18.30 6.40
N THR A 148 2.44 17.69 6.55
CA THR A 148 3.64 18.10 5.81
C THR A 148 3.68 17.52 4.40
N ASN A 149 3.33 16.24 4.24
CA ASN A 149 3.52 15.52 2.97
C ASN A 149 2.24 15.43 2.13
N HIS A 150 1.06 15.67 2.74
CA HIS A 150 -0.24 15.59 2.08
C HIS A 150 -1.14 16.77 2.54
N PRO A 151 -0.75 18.04 2.27
CA PRO A 151 -1.43 19.23 2.79
C PRO A 151 -2.88 19.37 2.31
N ASP A 152 -3.22 18.75 1.19
CA ASP A 152 -4.56 18.78 0.61
C ASP A 152 -5.52 17.79 1.29
N VAL A 153 -5.02 16.93 2.17
CA VAL A 153 -5.81 15.92 2.88
C VAL A 153 -6.00 16.34 4.34
N ASN A 154 -7.25 16.58 4.71
CA ASN A 154 -7.59 17.03 6.07
C ASN A 154 -7.84 15.83 6.98
N PHE A 155 -6.78 15.17 7.43
CA PHE A 155 -6.88 14.10 8.41
C PHE A 155 -7.09 14.63 9.82
N LYS A 156 -8.08 14.06 10.51
CA LYS A 156 -8.25 14.24 11.95
C LYS A 156 -8.11 12.89 12.63
N PHE A 157 -6.98 12.69 13.28
CA PHE A 157 -6.78 11.48 14.07
C PHE A 157 -7.75 11.42 15.25
N PRO A 158 -8.40 10.27 15.53
CA PRO A 158 -9.17 10.10 16.72
C PRO A 158 -8.26 10.25 17.95
N LYS A 159 -8.86 10.49 19.12
CA LYS A 159 -8.09 10.55 20.36
C LYS A 159 -7.37 9.21 20.56
N ALA A 160 -6.05 9.28 20.75
CA ALA A 160 -5.24 8.10 20.97
C ALA A 160 -5.79 7.23 22.11
N PRO A 161 -5.94 5.91 21.93
CA PRO A 161 -6.35 5.02 22.99
C PRO A 161 -5.30 5.01 24.11
N GLY A 162 -5.75 4.87 25.37
CA GLY A 162 -4.86 4.85 26.54
C GLY A 162 -4.03 3.57 26.70
N ALA A 163 -4.44 2.50 26.03
CA ALA A 163 -3.76 1.20 26.03
C ALA A 163 -4.15 0.46 24.75
N SER A 164 -3.23 -0.30 24.20
CA SER A 164 -3.51 -1.13 23.02
C SER A 164 -2.64 -2.37 23.02
N ALA A 165 -3.16 -3.43 22.41
CA ALA A 165 -2.39 -4.57 21.98
C ALA A 165 -2.32 -4.57 20.45
N SER A 166 -1.21 -5.05 19.90
CA SER A 166 -0.98 -5.11 18.47
C SER A 166 -0.27 -6.39 18.07
N VAL A 167 -0.59 -6.88 16.89
CA VAL A 167 0.11 -8.02 16.28
C VAL A 167 0.43 -7.70 14.83
N TRP A 168 1.63 -8.05 14.41
CA TRP A 168 2.08 -8.04 13.02
C TRP A 168 2.24 -9.48 12.58
N VAL A 169 1.52 -9.88 11.56
CA VAL A 169 1.61 -11.20 10.94
C VAL A 169 2.38 -11.03 9.65
N PHE A 170 3.54 -11.67 9.59
CA PHE A 170 4.45 -11.54 8.46
C PHE A 170 4.04 -12.45 7.30
N SER A 171 4.27 -11.92 6.11
CA SER A 171 4.08 -12.58 4.83
C SER A 171 5.33 -12.47 3.96
N GLU A 172 5.28 -12.96 2.73
CA GLU A 172 6.43 -12.91 1.81
C GLU A 172 6.77 -11.45 1.46
N THR A 173 5.78 -10.62 1.18
CA THR A 173 5.98 -9.23 0.73
C THR A 173 6.09 -8.23 1.87
N GLY A 174 5.56 -8.55 3.06
CA GLY A 174 5.55 -7.61 4.18
C GLY A 174 4.82 -8.13 5.41
N TRP A 175 3.75 -7.46 5.81
CA TRP A 175 2.91 -7.85 6.95
C TRP A 175 1.51 -7.27 6.89
N ILE A 176 0.60 -7.90 7.62
CA ILE A 176 -0.63 -7.26 8.07
C ILE A 176 -0.52 -7.06 9.59
N ALA A 177 -0.77 -5.84 10.04
CA ALA A 177 -0.91 -5.54 11.46
C ALA A 177 -2.38 -5.36 11.83
N ALA A 178 -2.73 -5.80 13.04
CA ALA A 178 -4.01 -5.55 13.66
C ALA A 178 -3.80 -4.92 15.04
N HIS A 179 -4.63 -3.94 15.36
CA HIS A 179 -4.54 -3.17 16.59
C HIS A 179 -5.88 -3.16 17.31
N ARG A 180 -5.87 -3.30 18.65
CA ARG A 180 -7.06 -3.16 19.49
C ARG A 180 -6.81 -2.21 20.65
N SER A 181 -7.85 -1.55 21.13
CA SER A 181 -7.75 -0.63 22.26
C SER A 181 -7.71 -1.34 23.62
N SER A 182 -8.03 -2.62 23.68
CA SER A 182 -7.89 -3.45 24.88
C SER A 182 -6.44 -3.91 25.07
N ARG A 183 -6.12 -4.38 26.29
CA ARG A 183 -4.82 -5.00 26.58
C ARG A 183 -4.80 -6.50 26.34
N GLU A 184 -5.89 -7.07 25.90
CA GLU A 184 -5.97 -8.48 25.62
C GLU A 184 -5.19 -8.79 24.34
N PRO A 185 -4.20 -9.69 24.39
CA PRO A 185 -3.46 -10.07 23.19
C PRO A 185 -4.37 -10.79 22.19
N PHE A 186 -4.03 -10.69 20.91
CA PHE A 186 -4.69 -11.49 19.88
C PHE A 186 -4.42 -12.98 20.13
N ASP A 187 -5.45 -13.79 20.07
CA ASP A 187 -5.32 -15.23 20.23
C ASP A 187 -4.86 -15.95 18.94
N ASP A 188 -4.62 -17.24 19.02
CA ASP A 188 -4.07 -18.00 17.89
C ASP A 188 -5.10 -18.18 16.76
N GLN A 189 -6.40 -18.13 17.05
CA GLN A 189 -7.46 -18.20 16.04
C GLN A 189 -7.52 -16.89 15.26
N GLU A 190 -7.52 -15.76 15.95
CA GLU A 190 -7.46 -14.42 15.35
C GLU A 190 -6.21 -14.25 14.49
N ILE A 191 -5.04 -14.69 14.97
CA ILE A 191 -3.79 -14.64 14.21
C ILE A 191 -3.87 -15.53 12.97
N THR A 192 -4.52 -16.68 13.05
CA THR A 192 -4.73 -17.56 11.90
C THR A 192 -5.60 -16.88 10.83
N VAL A 193 -6.64 -16.15 11.25
CA VAL A 193 -7.45 -15.35 10.32
C VAL A 193 -6.60 -14.28 9.65
N ILE A 194 -5.86 -13.47 10.41
CA ILE A 194 -4.99 -12.42 9.88
C ILE A 194 -3.98 -13.01 8.88
N LYS A 195 -3.40 -14.17 9.19
CA LYS A 195 -2.45 -14.84 8.28
C LYS A 195 -3.08 -15.19 6.94
N ARG A 196 -4.30 -15.71 6.93
CA ARG A 196 -5.01 -16.02 5.67
C ARG A 196 -5.24 -14.77 4.82
N PHE A 197 -5.49 -13.63 5.44
CA PHE A 197 -5.58 -12.34 4.74
C PHE A 197 -4.21 -11.88 4.23
N ALA A 198 -3.13 -12.10 5.00
CA ALA A 198 -1.78 -11.78 4.57
C ALA A 198 -1.37 -12.60 3.34
N ASP A 199 -1.72 -13.89 3.29
CA ASP A 199 -1.47 -14.75 2.12
C ASP A 199 -2.23 -14.27 0.86
N ILE A 200 -3.45 -13.70 1.03
CA ILE A 200 -4.19 -13.10 -0.09
C ILE A 200 -3.59 -11.75 -0.48
N PHE A 201 -3.12 -10.96 0.48
CA PHE A 201 -2.45 -9.71 0.17
C PHE A 201 -1.17 -9.93 -0.65
N ASP A 202 -0.38 -10.97 -0.33
CA ASP A 202 0.80 -11.34 -1.14
C ASP A 202 0.43 -11.63 -2.60
N PHE A 203 -0.70 -12.31 -2.82
CA PHE A 203 -1.22 -12.53 -4.16
C PHE A 203 -1.62 -11.21 -4.85
N ALA A 204 -2.34 -10.31 -4.15
CA ALA A 204 -2.73 -9.01 -4.69
C ALA A 204 -1.50 -8.14 -5.00
N TYR A 205 -0.51 -8.15 -4.12
CA TYR A 205 0.73 -7.39 -4.32
C TYR A 205 1.57 -7.92 -5.48
N SER A 206 1.61 -9.22 -5.68
CA SER A 206 2.26 -9.81 -6.86
C SER A 206 1.59 -9.33 -8.15
N ARG A 207 0.25 -9.28 -8.16
CA ARG A 207 -0.52 -8.75 -9.28
C ARG A 207 -0.25 -7.25 -9.52
N PHE A 208 -0.17 -6.46 -8.45
CA PHE A 208 0.23 -5.05 -8.51
C PHE A 208 1.60 -4.87 -9.18
N LEU A 209 2.59 -5.69 -8.81
CA LEU A 209 3.92 -5.61 -9.40
C LEU A 209 3.92 -5.95 -10.90
N GLU A 210 3.15 -6.96 -11.32
CA GLU A 210 2.95 -7.30 -12.73
C GLU A 210 2.33 -6.15 -13.53
N LEU A 211 1.28 -5.52 -12.98
CA LEU A 211 0.60 -4.39 -13.62
C LEU A 211 1.55 -3.19 -13.72
N LYS A 212 2.25 -2.87 -12.63
CA LYS A 212 3.21 -1.77 -12.60
C LYS A 212 4.36 -1.96 -13.60
N GLU A 213 4.86 -3.17 -13.74
CA GLU A 213 5.87 -3.47 -14.76
C GLU A 213 5.32 -3.27 -16.18
N LYS A 214 4.10 -3.73 -16.42
CA LYS A 214 3.42 -3.56 -17.72
C LYS A 214 3.17 -2.08 -18.04
N GLU A 215 2.69 -1.30 -17.07
CA GLU A 215 2.49 0.15 -17.21
C GLU A 215 3.80 0.85 -17.56
N GLU A 216 4.91 0.49 -16.90
CA GLU A 216 6.22 1.04 -17.19
C GLU A 216 6.73 0.65 -18.61
N GLN A 217 6.48 -0.60 -19.02
CA GLN A 217 6.84 -1.04 -20.38
C GLN A 217 6.06 -0.25 -21.45
N VAL A 218 4.76 -0.01 -21.24
CA VAL A 218 3.93 0.82 -22.14
C VAL A 218 4.46 2.24 -22.16
N ARG A 219 4.71 2.84 -20.99
CA ARG A 219 5.25 4.20 -20.87
C ARG A 219 6.58 4.36 -21.64
N VAL A 220 7.50 3.42 -21.48
CA VAL A 220 8.80 3.42 -22.19
C VAL A 220 8.61 3.24 -23.69
N ALA A 221 7.68 2.39 -24.12
CA ALA A 221 7.39 2.20 -25.54
C ALA A 221 6.82 3.48 -26.17
N ASP A 222 5.89 4.15 -25.49
CA ASP A 222 5.29 5.40 -25.96
C ASP A 222 6.33 6.53 -26.03
N GLN A 223 7.23 6.61 -25.05
CA GLN A 223 8.35 7.57 -25.11
C GLN A 223 9.26 7.33 -26.32
N ARG A 224 9.63 6.08 -26.58
CA ARG A 224 10.44 5.73 -27.75
C ARG A 224 9.73 6.08 -29.05
N ALA A 225 8.44 5.74 -29.17
CA ALA A 225 7.64 6.05 -30.33
C ALA A 225 7.54 7.58 -30.57
N ALA A 226 7.39 8.38 -29.50
CA ALA A 226 7.40 9.83 -29.61
C ALA A 226 8.74 10.37 -30.13
N VAL A 227 9.86 9.89 -29.58
CA VAL A 227 11.22 10.28 -30.04
C VAL A 227 11.45 9.87 -31.50
N ASP A 228 11.03 8.66 -31.89
CA ASP A 228 11.20 8.18 -33.26
C ASP A 228 10.37 8.98 -34.27
N ARG A 229 9.15 9.42 -33.89
CA ARG A 229 8.37 10.36 -34.74
C ARG A 229 9.10 11.68 -34.95
N VAL A 230 9.67 12.28 -33.91
CA VAL A 230 10.46 13.53 -34.05
C VAL A 230 11.68 13.33 -34.92
N ARG A 231 12.39 12.21 -34.75
CA ARG A 231 13.55 11.87 -35.60
C ARG A 231 13.19 11.68 -37.07
N ALA A 232 12.07 11.01 -37.32
CA ALA A 232 11.58 10.80 -38.68
C ALA A 232 11.22 12.13 -39.36
N GLU A 233 10.55 13.04 -38.64
CA GLU A 233 10.22 14.37 -39.13
C GLU A 233 11.46 15.18 -39.41
N ALA A 234 12.43 15.18 -38.48
CA ALA A 234 13.72 15.87 -38.69
C ALA A 234 14.53 15.31 -39.87
N ALA A 235 14.53 13.99 -40.06
CA ALA A 235 15.21 13.34 -41.16
C ALA A 235 14.53 13.58 -42.51
N GLY A 236 13.23 13.90 -42.51
CA GLY A 236 12.46 14.24 -43.72
C GLY A 236 12.52 15.71 -44.10
N MET A 237 13.22 16.57 -43.35
CA MET A 237 13.37 17.99 -43.69
C MET A 237 14.12 18.18 -45.01
N GLU A 238 13.55 19.00 -45.90
CA GLU A 238 14.18 19.42 -47.18
C GLU A 238 14.68 20.86 -47.08
N GLY A 239 14.15 21.66 -46.14
CA GLY A 239 14.52 23.04 -45.90
C GLY A 239 14.27 23.54 -44.50
N THR A 240 14.71 24.76 -44.20
CA THR A 240 14.51 25.40 -42.88
C THR A 240 13.05 25.69 -42.56
N GLU A 241 12.16 25.77 -43.56
CA GLU A 241 10.72 25.91 -43.41
C GLU A 241 10.07 24.70 -42.73
N ASP A 242 10.70 23.51 -42.80
CA ASP A 242 10.19 22.28 -42.20
C ASP A 242 10.43 22.20 -40.68
N ILE A 243 11.26 23.10 -40.13
CA ILE A 243 11.54 23.17 -38.69
C ILE A 243 10.25 23.30 -37.89
N ALA A 244 9.26 24.04 -38.39
CA ALA A 244 7.96 24.20 -37.73
C ALA A 244 7.22 22.87 -37.52
N ASN A 245 7.36 21.91 -38.47
CA ASN A 245 6.75 20.59 -38.36
C ASN A 245 7.46 19.76 -37.29
N VAL A 246 8.80 19.82 -37.24
CA VAL A 246 9.58 19.14 -36.18
C VAL A 246 9.22 19.67 -34.80
N VAL A 247 9.12 20.99 -34.64
CA VAL A 247 8.69 21.61 -33.35
C VAL A 247 7.29 21.17 -32.95
N LYS A 248 6.36 21.13 -33.91
CA LYS A 248 5.00 20.67 -33.70
C LYS A 248 4.98 19.20 -33.24
N THR A 249 5.71 18.32 -33.93
CA THR A 249 5.78 16.89 -33.59
C THR A 249 6.42 16.66 -32.22
N LEU A 250 7.44 17.44 -31.87
CA LEU A 250 8.06 17.43 -30.55
C LEU A 250 7.07 17.87 -29.47
N TRP A 251 6.34 18.95 -29.70
CA TRP A 251 5.33 19.45 -28.76
C TRP A 251 4.20 18.43 -28.53
N GLU A 252 3.66 17.83 -29.60
CA GLU A 252 2.66 16.76 -29.52
C GLU A 252 3.20 15.53 -28.76
N GLY A 253 4.46 15.18 -28.99
CA GLY A 253 5.15 14.10 -28.27
C GLY A 253 5.27 14.37 -26.77
N LEU A 254 5.64 15.58 -26.38
CA LEU A 254 5.75 15.97 -24.96
C LEU A 254 4.39 16.04 -24.27
N GLN A 255 3.36 16.58 -24.93
CA GLN A 255 2.00 16.58 -24.40
C GLN A 255 1.49 15.16 -24.14
N GLY A 256 1.74 14.23 -25.06
CA GLY A 256 1.33 12.84 -24.90
C GLY A 256 2.05 12.11 -23.76
N GLN A 257 3.13 12.68 -23.21
CA GLN A 257 3.88 12.13 -22.07
C GLN A 257 3.51 12.79 -20.73
N ASN A 258 2.46 13.60 -20.67
CA ASN A 258 2.06 14.36 -19.48
C ASN A 258 3.22 15.16 -18.85
N VAL A 259 4.11 15.69 -19.68
CA VAL A 259 5.15 16.59 -19.23
C VAL A 259 4.51 17.97 -18.99
N ASP A 260 4.55 18.42 -17.75
CA ASP A 260 4.05 19.74 -17.38
C ASP A 260 5.07 20.81 -17.75
N TYR A 261 4.67 21.75 -18.65
CA TYR A 261 5.48 22.86 -19.08
C TYR A 261 4.59 24.02 -19.58
N ASP A 262 5.02 25.25 -19.32
CA ASP A 262 4.30 26.46 -19.72
C ASP A 262 4.51 26.82 -21.20
N PHE A 263 5.71 26.59 -21.72
CA PHE A 263 6.04 26.83 -23.13
C PHE A 263 7.21 25.97 -23.61
N LEU A 264 7.30 25.79 -24.92
CA LEU A 264 8.39 25.13 -25.63
C LEU A 264 8.92 26.08 -26.68
N SER A 265 10.22 26.32 -26.71
CA SER A 265 10.91 27.06 -27.78
C SER A 265 12.04 26.25 -28.40
N MET A 266 12.28 26.47 -29.64
CA MET A 266 13.46 25.96 -30.36
C MET A 266 14.16 27.14 -31.01
N GLU A 267 15.48 27.27 -30.79
CA GLU A 267 16.33 28.28 -31.37
C GLU A 267 17.29 27.64 -32.36
N VAL A 268 17.41 28.24 -33.55
CA VAL A 268 18.39 27.84 -34.55
C VAL A 268 19.51 28.89 -34.53
N ILE A 269 20.71 28.41 -34.22
CA ILE A 269 21.92 29.28 -34.23
C ILE A 269 22.57 29.18 -35.60
N ASP A 270 22.63 30.29 -36.32
CA ASP A 270 23.44 30.40 -37.56
C ASP A 270 24.85 30.84 -37.15
N GLU A 271 25.78 29.88 -37.13
CA GLU A 271 27.19 30.13 -36.76
C GLU A 271 27.93 30.99 -37.79
N ASP A 272 27.44 31.08 -39.04
CA ASP A 272 28.03 31.89 -40.10
C ASP A 272 27.48 33.32 -40.16
N ALA A 273 26.43 33.60 -39.41
CA ALA A 273 25.90 34.97 -39.28
C ALA A 273 26.81 35.77 -38.32
N ASN A 274 27.82 36.44 -38.89
CA ASN A 274 28.56 37.47 -38.19
C ASN A 274 27.61 38.63 -37.87
N LEU A 275 27.20 38.76 -36.63
CA LEU A 275 26.54 39.93 -36.07
C LEU A 275 27.55 41.07 -35.90
#